data_28843a7fc084e774aeaae3211249d593
#
_entry.id   28843a7fc084e774aeaae3211249d593
#
_cell.length_a   1.000
_cell.length_b   1.000
_cell.length_c   1.000
_cell.angle_alpha   90.00
_cell.angle_beta   90.00
_cell.angle_gamma   90.00
#
_symmetry.space_group_name_H-M   'P 1'
#
loop_
_entity.id
_entity.type
_entity.pdbx_description
1 polymer ?
#
loop_
_entity_poly.entity_id
_entity_poly.type
_entity_poly.pdbx_seq_one_letter_code
_entity_poly.pdbx_strand_id
1 'polypeptide(L)'
;LITSSAASDVYKRQVLALFAFPALFVSAVMMLFDKLLMTSFFMPALVEFGENLSYGGGSPILFQHLFWFFGHPEVYIVALPAFGIVSDLISIHARKNIFGFRMMVWAIVGIGALSFIVWAHHMYVSGMNPYFGFFFATTTLIIAVPTALKVYNWILTLWKGNIHLTIPMLFCLGFIVTFLNGGLTGLFLGNVIVDVPLSDTYFVVAHFHMVMGIAPVL
;
A
#
# COMPACT_ATOMS: atom_id res chain seq x y z
N LEU A 1 -15.81 -13.87 -20.90
CA LEU A 1 -15.94 -13.84 -19.41
C LEU A 1 -14.60 -13.68 -18.68
N ILE A 2 -13.48 -13.91 -19.34
CA ILE A 2 -12.12 -13.78 -18.76
C ILE A 2 -11.70 -12.29 -18.68
N THR A 3 -12.30 -11.43 -19.49
CA THR A 3 -12.00 -9.99 -19.53
C THR A 3 -12.55 -9.20 -18.35
N SER A 4 -13.32 -9.79 -17.45
CA SER A 4 -14.05 -9.03 -16.42
C SER A 4 -13.27 -8.81 -15.13
N SER A 5 -12.38 -9.72 -14.69
CA SER A 5 -11.66 -9.53 -13.42
C SER A 5 -10.48 -8.58 -13.56
N ALA A 6 -9.59 -8.80 -14.52
CA ALA A 6 -8.46 -7.90 -14.76
C ALA A 6 -8.91 -6.49 -15.16
N ALA A 7 -9.92 -6.38 -16.08
CA ALA A 7 -10.50 -5.09 -16.43
C ALA A 7 -11.13 -4.40 -15.21
N SER A 8 -11.88 -5.13 -14.37
CA SER A 8 -12.45 -4.61 -13.12
C SER A 8 -11.38 -4.08 -12.17
N ASP A 9 -10.24 -4.76 -12.05
CA ASP A 9 -9.15 -4.33 -11.18
C ASP A 9 -8.43 -3.10 -11.73
N VAL A 10 -8.34 -2.96 -13.06
CA VAL A 10 -7.85 -1.73 -13.71
C VAL A 10 -8.74 -0.53 -13.38
N TYR A 11 -10.07 -0.66 -13.47
CA TYR A 11 -10.98 0.43 -13.09
C TYR A 11 -10.88 0.79 -11.62
N LYS A 12 -10.76 -0.19 -10.73
CA LYS A 12 -10.62 0.05 -9.28
C LYS A 12 -9.36 0.86 -8.98
N ARG A 13 -8.23 0.56 -9.64
CA ARG A 13 -7.01 1.35 -9.46
C ARG A 13 -7.18 2.79 -9.96
N GLN A 14 -7.95 3.02 -11.06
CA GLN A 14 -8.23 4.36 -11.56
C GLN A 14 -9.00 5.20 -10.54
N VAL A 15 -9.97 4.60 -9.84
CA VAL A 15 -10.69 5.26 -8.74
C VAL A 15 -9.73 5.63 -7.62
N LEU A 16 -8.83 4.71 -7.21
CA LEU A 16 -7.80 5.02 -6.21
C LEU A 16 -6.91 6.18 -6.66
N ALA A 17 -6.45 6.17 -7.90
CA ALA A 17 -5.62 7.23 -8.46
C ALA A 17 -6.33 8.59 -8.42
N LEU A 18 -7.61 8.63 -8.80
CA LEU A 18 -8.40 9.87 -8.83
C LEU A 18 -8.46 10.55 -7.45
N PHE A 19 -8.53 9.79 -6.38
CA PHE A 19 -8.59 10.34 -5.01
C PHE A 19 -7.21 10.57 -4.39
N ALA A 20 -6.20 9.79 -4.77
CA ALA A 20 -4.87 9.86 -4.19
C ALA A 20 -4.00 10.97 -4.80
N PHE A 21 -3.97 11.09 -6.13
CA PHE A 21 -3.11 12.06 -6.83
C PHE A 21 -3.35 13.54 -6.48
N PRO A 22 -4.59 14.01 -6.21
CA PRO A 22 -4.79 15.39 -5.79
C PRO A 22 -4.02 15.76 -4.52
N ALA A 23 -3.89 14.87 -3.54
CA ALA A 23 -3.13 15.14 -2.32
C ALA A 23 -1.64 15.30 -2.61
N LEU A 24 -1.08 14.44 -3.47
CA LEU A 24 0.30 14.56 -3.94
C LEU A 24 0.51 15.90 -4.70
N PHE A 25 -0.39 16.24 -5.59
CA PHE A 25 -0.32 17.49 -6.35
C PHE A 25 -0.34 18.71 -5.43
N VAL A 26 -1.24 18.76 -4.46
CA VAL A 26 -1.31 19.85 -3.47
C VAL A 26 -0.01 19.94 -2.68
N SER A 27 0.55 18.83 -2.22
CA SER A 27 1.81 18.85 -1.47
C SER A 27 2.97 19.37 -2.32
N ALA A 28 3.02 18.99 -3.60
CA ALA A 28 4.05 19.46 -4.54
C ALA A 28 3.93 20.97 -4.81
N VAL A 29 2.71 21.49 -4.99
CA VAL A 29 2.45 22.93 -5.19
C VAL A 29 2.83 23.72 -3.94
N MET A 30 2.46 23.24 -2.75
CA MET A 30 2.81 23.90 -1.49
C MET A 30 4.34 23.92 -1.28
N MET A 31 5.04 22.84 -1.62
CA MET A 31 6.52 22.79 -1.58
C MET A 31 7.15 23.75 -2.59
N LEU A 32 6.56 23.89 -3.77
CA LEU A 32 7.00 24.86 -4.78
C LEU A 32 6.82 26.30 -4.26
N PHE A 33 5.72 26.59 -3.57
CA PHE A 33 5.48 27.89 -2.97
C PHE A 33 6.47 28.19 -1.84
N ASP A 34 6.77 27.22 -0.97
CA ASP A 34 7.79 27.38 0.05
C ASP A 34 9.15 27.73 -0.58
N LYS A 35 9.48 27.11 -1.73
CA LYS A 35 10.74 27.35 -2.43
C LYS A 35 10.78 28.68 -3.21
N LEU A 36 9.70 29.07 -3.87
CA LEU A 36 9.69 30.21 -4.80
C LEU A 36 9.11 31.49 -4.18
N LEU A 37 8.14 31.36 -3.28
CA LEU A 37 7.39 32.48 -2.69
C LEU A 37 7.73 32.72 -1.22
N MET A 38 8.71 31.99 -0.68
CA MET A 38 9.13 32.10 0.72
C MET A 38 7.97 31.88 1.71
N THR A 39 7.00 31.03 1.35
CA THR A 39 5.96 30.59 2.27
C THR A 39 6.52 29.58 3.25
N SER A 40 5.79 29.27 4.33
CA SER A 40 6.22 28.35 5.39
C SER A 40 5.21 27.22 5.63
N PHE A 41 4.70 26.60 4.57
CA PHE A 41 3.76 25.48 4.71
C PHE A 41 4.36 24.29 5.45
N PHE A 42 5.63 23.97 5.17
CA PHE A 42 6.29 22.76 5.69
C PHE A 42 7.48 23.06 6.61
N MET A 43 8.00 24.28 6.60
CA MET A 43 9.16 24.68 7.40
C MET A 43 8.73 25.61 8.53
N PRO A 44 8.69 25.15 9.80
CA PRO A 44 8.14 25.92 10.91
C PRO A 44 9.03 27.08 11.40
N ALA A 45 10.33 27.02 11.12
CA ALA A 45 11.27 28.08 11.46
C ALA A 45 12.49 27.99 10.56
N LEU A 46 12.89 29.12 9.97
CA LEU A 46 14.22 29.31 9.46
C LEU A 46 15.07 29.86 10.62
N VAL A 47 16.04 29.09 11.07
CA VAL A 47 17.08 29.60 11.95
C VAL A 47 18.13 30.24 11.03
N GLU A 48 18.02 31.52 10.79
CA GLU A 48 19.09 32.29 10.19
C GLU A 48 20.06 32.78 11.28
N PHE A 49 21.26 32.22 11.30
CA PHE A 49 22.47 32.69 11.98
C PHE A 49 22.23 33.48 13.28
N GLY A 50 21.66 32.83 14.30
CA GLY A 50 21.69 33.35 15.67
C GLY A 50 20.58 34.31 16.07
N GLU A 51 19.68 34.69 15.18
CA GLU A 51 18.47 35.44 15.52
C GLU A 51 17.25 34.54 15.63
N ASN A 52 16.48 34.71 16.71
CA ASN A 52 15.19 34.05 16.89
C ASN A 52 14.21 34.61 15.87
N LEU A 53 14.07 33.94 14.73
CA LEU A 53 13.03 34.25 13.77
C LEU A 53 11.66 33.92 14.39
N SER A 54 10.73 34.82 14.19
CA SER A 54 9.33 34.57 14.56
C SER A 54 8.82 33.31 13.86
N TYR A 55 8.18 32.42 14.64
CA TYR A 55 7.54 31.23 14.10
C TYR A 55 6.52 31.63 13.01
N GLY A 56 6.83 31.33 11.76
CA GLY A 56 6.02 31.67 10.60
C GLY A 56 4.87 30.73 10.32
N GLY A 57 4.65 29.74 11.20
CA GLY A 57 3.68 28.67 10.96
C GLY A 57 4.28 27.52 10.15
N GLY A 58 3.44 26.58 9.75
CA GLY A 58 3.84 25.41 8.97
C GLY A 58 4.26 24.19 9.79
N SER A 59 4.27 23.02 9.13
CA SER A 59 4.63 21.78 9.79
C SER A 59 5.14 20.75 8.78
N PRO A 60 6.32 20.11 9.02
CA PRO A 60 6.78 18.99 8.20
C PRO A 60 5.80 17.80 8.23
N ILE A 61 5.04 17.64 9.32
CA ILE A 61 4.03 16.58 9.46
C ILE A 61 2.90 16.77 8.44
N LEU A 62 2.54 18.02 8.10
CA LEU A 62 1.54 18.29 7.06
C LEU A 62 1.98 17.71 5.70
N PHE A 63 3.25 17.90 5.32
CA PHE A 63 3.79 17.28 4.11
C PHE A 63 3.67 15.75 4.15
N GLN A 64 4.05 15.14 5.25
CA GLN A 64 3.99 13.69 5.42
C GLN A 64 2.55 13.17 5.31
N HIS A 65 1.57 13.82 5.92
CA HIS A 65 0.16 13.45 5.78
C HIS A 65 -0.32 13.53 4.32
N LEU A 66 -0.04 14.62 3.62
CA LEU A 66 -0.43 14.80 2.23
C LEU A 66 0.27 13.79 1.32
N PHE A 67 1.58 13.57 1.53
CA PHE A 67 2.36 12.61 0.77
C PHE A 67 1.87 11.18 0.99
N TRP A 68 1.70 10.74 2.24
CA TRP A 68 1.31 9.37 2.54
C TRP A 68 -0.17 9.08 2.27
N PHE A 69 -1.03 10.09 2.28
CA PHE A 69 -2.40 9.95 1.78
C PHE A 69 -2.43 9.54 0.29
N PHE A 70 -1.42 9.94 -0.47
CA PHE A 70 -1.15 9.39 -1.80
C PHE A 70 -0.33 8.09 -1.73
N GLY A 71 0.78 8.10 -0.98
CA GLY A 71 1.81 7.06 -1.05
C GLY A 71 1.32 5.66 -0.65
N HIS A 72 0.41 5.55 0.32
CA HIS A 72 -0.15 4.25 0.67
C HIS A 72 -1.15 3.74 -0.39
N PRO A 73 -2.14 4.50 -0.86
CA PRO A 73 -2.96 4.07 -2.01
C PRO A 73 -2.13 3.76 -3.26
N GLU A 74 -0.98 4.40 -3.48
CA GLU A 74 -0.10 4.12 -4.61
C GLU A 74 0.36 2.66 -4.63
N VAL A 75 0.75 2.09 -3.50
CA VAL A 75 1.18 0.69 -3.46
C VAL A 75 0.05 -0.26 -3.88
N TYR A 76 -1.19 0.08 -3.58
CA TYR A 76 -2.35 -0.69 -4.04
C TYR A 76 -2.70 -0.42 -5.50
N ILE A 77 -2.46 0.78 -6.03
CA ILE A 77 -2.58 1.08 -7.47
C ILE A 77 -1.68 0.16 -8.30
N VAL A 78 -0.49 -0.16 -7.79
CA VAL A 78 0.44 -1.10 -8.43
C VAL A 78 0.03 -2.55 -8.20
N ALA A 79 -0.36 -2.92 -6.97
CA ALA A 79 -0.62 -4.30 -6.60
C ALA A 79 -1.96 -4.85 -7.14
N LEU A 80 -3.01 -4.02 -7.26
CA LEU A 80 -4.34 -4.51 -7.67
C LEU A 80 -4.37 -5.13 -9.06
N PRO A 81 -3.72 -4.56 -10.11
CA PRO A 81 -3.64 -5.21 -11.41
C PRO A 81 -2.94 -6.57 -11.36
N ALA A 82 -1.85 -6.67 -10.58
CA ALA A 82 -1.13 -7.94 -10.40
C ALA A 82 -2.04 -8.99 -9.75
N PHE A 83 -2.85 -8.61 -8.75
CA PHE A 83 -3.83 -9.51 -8.13
C PHE A 83 -4.85 -10.06 -9.13
N GLY A 84 -5.30 -9.23 -10.09
CA GLY A 84 -6.20 -9.65 -11.15
C GLY A 84 -5.54 -10.65 -12.09
N ILE A 85 -4.37 -10.28 -12.63
CA ILE A 85 -3.61 -11.11 -13.58
C ILE A 85 -3.26 -12.47 -12.96
N VAL A 86 -2.72 -12.48 -11.74
CA VAL A 86 -2.37 -13.70 -11.02
C VAL A 86 -3.59 -14.58 -10.79
N SER A 87 -4.74 -13.98 -10.45
CA SER A 87 -5.99 -14.75 -10.25
C SER A 87 -6.43 -15.46 -11.53
N ASP A 88 -6.37 -14.78 -12.67
CA ASP A 88 -6.74 -15.34 -13.96
C ASP A 88 -5.74 -16.44 -14.39
N LEU A 89 -4.44 -16.18 -14.28
CA LEU A 89 -3.40 -17.14 -14.66
C LEU A 89 -3.45 -18.40 -13.79
N ILE A 90 -3.61 -18.28 -12.48
CA ILE A 90 -3.77 -19.44 -11.59
C ILE A 90 -4.97 -20.28 -11.99
N SER A 91 -6.11 -19.66 -12.28
CA SER A 91 -7.32 -20.36 -12.69
C SER A 91 -7.12 -21.14 -13.99
N ILE A 92 -6.48 -20.51 -14.99
CA ILE A 92 -6.21 -21.11 -16.29
C ILE A 92 -5.23 -22.28 -16.17
N HIS A 93 -4.11 -22.09 -15.49
CA HIS A 93 -3.02 -23.08 -15.43
C HIS A 93 -3.24 -24.17 -14.36
N ALA A 94 -4.11 -23.95 -13.38
CA ALA A 94 -4.61 -24.98 -12.47
C ALA A 94 -5.84 -25.73 -13.05
N ARG A 95 -6.36 -25.27 -14.20
CA ARG A 95 -7.59 -25.80 -14.84
C ARG A 95 -8.76 -25.91 -13.86
N LYS A 96 -8.90 -24.91 -13.01
CA LYS A 96 -9.89 -24.88 -11.97
C LYS A 96 -10.42 -23.47 -11.79
N ASN A 97 -11.75 -23.34 -11.61
CA ASN A 97 -12.35 -22.05 -11.31
C ASN A 97 -11.76 -21.49 -10.01
N ILE A 98 -11.56 -20.15 -10.00
CA ILE A 98 -11.03 -19.49 -8.82
C ILE A 98 -11.92 -19.76 -7.60
N PHE A 99 -11.30 -20.19 -6.52
CA PHE A 99 -12.01 -20.46 -5.27
C PHE A 99 -12.50 -19.16 -4.65
N GLY A 100 -13.76 -19.14 -4.22
CA GLY A 100 -14.31 -18.00 -3.49
C GLY A 100 -14.35 -16.69 -4.33
N PHE A 101 -14.70 -16.74 -5.62
CA PHE A 101 -14.72 -15.58 -6.51
C PHE A 101 -15.38 -14.34 -5.88
N ARG A 102 -16.56 -14.48 -5.25
CA ARG A 102 -17.25 -13.36 -4.60
C ARG A 102 -16.42 -12.77 -3.46
N MET A 103 -15.76 -13.62 -2.65
CA MET A 103 -14.88 -13.18 -1.57
C MET A 103 -13.65 -12.44 -2.14
N MET A 104 -13.10 -12.90 -3.25
CA MET A 104 -11.99 -12.21 -3.95
C MET A 104 -12.38 -10.80 -4.39
N VAL A 105 -13.58 -10.63 -4.96
CA VAL A 105 -14.09 -9.32 -5.37
C VAL A 105 -14.28 -8.39 -4.18
N TRP A 106 -14.94 -8.86 -3.13
CA TRP A 106 -15.16 -8.05 -1.92
C TRP A 106 -13.84 -7.73 -1.18
N ALA A 107 -12.88 -8.66 -1.19
CA ALA A 107 -11.55 -8.41 -0.65
C ALA A 107 -10.85 -7.25 -1.36
N ILE A 108 -10.91 -7.19 -2.70
CA ILE A 108 -10.33 -6.07 -3.47
C ILE A 108 -11.04 -4.75 -3.14
N VAL A 109 -12.37 -4.75 -3.07
CA VAL A 109 -13.14 -3.54 -2.70
C VAL A 109 -12.77 -3.10 -1.28
N GLY A 110 -12.68 -4.05 -0.35
CA GLY A 110 -12.28 -3.77 1.04
C GLY A 110 -10.87 -3.20 1.14
N ILE A 111 -9.89 -3.78 0.44
CA ILE A 111 -8.51 -3.25 0.37
C ILE A 111 -8.53 -1.82 -0.18
N GLY A 112 -9.23 -1.58 -1.29
CA GLY A 112 -9.31 -0.25 -1.90
C GLY A 112 -9.93 0.79 -0.95
N ALA A 113 -11.02 0.48 -0.27
CA ALA A 113 -11.64 1.37 0.69
C ALA A 113 -10.75 1.64 1.91
N LEU A 114 -10.15 0.58 2.49
CA LEU A 114 -9.29 0.70 3.66
C LEU A 114 -7.99 1.46 3.35
N SER A 115 -7.50 1.43 2.12
CA SER A 115 -6.24 2.09 1.74
C SER A 115 -6.21 3.58 2.06
N PHE A 116 -7.37 4.25 2.11
CA PHE A 116 -7.48 5.67 2.44
C PHE A 116 -7.55 5.98 3.94
N ILE A 117 -7.57 4.99 4.80
CA ILE A 117 -7.65 5.19 6.27
C ILE A 117 -6.50 4.51 7.02
N VAL A 118 -5.42 4.17 6.33
CA VAL A 118 -4.25 3.48 6.92
C VAL A 118 -2.93 4.22 6.67
N TRP A 119 -2.91 5.29 5.90
CA TRP A 119 -1.68 5.93 5.40
C TRP A 119 -0.67 6.32 6.47
N ALA A 120 -1.12 6.70 7.66
CA ALA A 120 -0.22 7.23 8.67
C ALA A 120 0.53 6.15 9.48
N HIS A 121 0.41 4.87 9.12
CA HIS A 121 1.34 3.86 9.61
C HIS A 121 2.78 4.08 9.10
N HIS A 122 2.95 4.88 8.06
CA HIS A 122 4.27 5.35 7.61
C HIS A 122 4.83 6.50 8.46
N MET A 123 4.13 6.91 9.51
CA MET A 123 4.43 8.13 10.26
C MET A 123 4.51 7.92 11.78
N TYR A 124 4.63 6.68 12.25
CA TYR A 124 4.60 6.41 13.69
C TYR A 124 5.70 7.12 14.50
N VAL A 125 6.87 7.32 13.88
CA VAL A 125 8.02 8.02 14.50
C VAL A 125 8.10 9.50 14.13
N SER A 126 7.09 10.06 13.46
CA SER A 126 7.07 11.47 13.03
C SER A 126 6.69 12.47 14.13
N GLY A 127 6.41 12.01 15.34
CA GLY A 127 5.89 12.86 16.43
C GLY A 127 4.38 13.04 16.41
N MET A 128 3.66 12.17 15.72
CA MET A 128 2.20 12.13 15.66
C MET A 128 1.60 11.83 17.05
N ASN A 129 0.39 12.35 17.30
CA ASN A 129 -0.35 12.07 18.53
C ASN A 129 -0.55 10.55 18.71
N PRO A 130 -0.25 9.96 19.90
CA PRO A 130 -0.36 8.53 20.15
C PRO A 130 -1.75 7.92 19.86
N TYR A 131 -2.83 8.67 20.04
CA TYR A 131 -4.18 8.21 19.70
C TYR A 131 -4.35 7.95 18.19
N PHE A 132 -3.76 8.81 17.35
CA PHE A 132 -3.73 8.58 15.91
C PHE A 132 -2.86 7.37 15.56
N GLY A 133 -1.72 7.20 16.25
CA GLY A 133 -0.89 6.01 16.08
C GLY A 133 -1.69 4.72 16.34
N PHE A 134 -2.43 4.66 17.43
CA PHE A 134 -3.30 3.52 17.75
C PHE A 134 -4.42 3.32 16.71
N PHE A 135 -5.08 4.39 16.29
CA PHE A 135 -6.11 4.34 15.26
C PHE A 135 -5.55 3.75 13.94
N PHE A 136 -4.44 4.30 13.45
CA PHE A 136 -3.83 3.84 12.20
C PHE A 136 -3.23 2.43 12.30
N ALA A 137 -2.73 2.01 13.47
CA ALA A 137 -2.33 0.63 13.69
C ALA A 137 -3.53 -0.32 13.59
N THR A 138 -4.64 0.03 14.21
CA THR A 138 -5.86 -0.79 14.17
C THR A 138 -6.39 -0.94 12.74
N THR A 139 -6.53 0.16 12.02
CA THR A 139 -7.01 0.13 10.62
C THR A 139 -6.04 -0.62 9.70
N THR A 140 -4.74 -0.48 9.92
CA THR A 140 -3.70 -1.20 9.20
C THR A 140 -3.77 -2.71 9.43
N LEU A 141 -3.97 -3.15 10.64
CA LEU A 141 -4.15 -4.58 10.92
C LEU A 141 -5.45 -5.13 10.33
N ILE A 142 -6.51 -4.33 10.24
CA ILE A 142 -7.76 -4.73 9.59
C ILE A 142 -7.56 -5.01 8.09
N ILE A 143 -6.72 -4.24 7.37
CA ILE A 143 -6.50 -4.46 5.92
C ILE A 143 -5.77 -5.79 5.65
N ALA A 144 -5.10 -6.36 6.65
CA ALA A 144 -4.48 -7.68 6.53
C ALA A 144 -5.52 -8.79 6.32
N VAL A 145 -6.74 -8.64 6.83
CA VAL A 145 -7.81 -9.66 6.69
C VAL A 145 -8.21 -9.86 5.23
N PRO A 146 -8.67 -8.86 4.47
CA PRO A 146 -9.01 -9.05 3.06
C PRO A 146 -7.79 -9.46 2.22
N THR A 147 -6.58 -9.02 2.57
CA THR A 147 -5.35 -9.42 1.89
C THR A 147 -5.05 -10.90 2.11
N ALA A 148 -5.15 -11.40 3.34
CA ALA A 148 -4.97 -12.81 3.68
C ALA A 148 -6.02 -13.68 2.99
N LEU A 149 -7.28 -13.24 2.89
CA LEU A 149 -8.33 -13.94 2.16
C LEU A 149 -7.97 -14.16 0.69
N LYS A 150 -7.30 -13.19 0.04
CA LYS A 150 -6.85 -13.36 -1.35
C LYS A 150 -5.80 -14.46 -1.47
N VAL A 151 -4.77 -14.42 -0.64
CA VAL A 151 -3.71 -15.44 -0.62
C VAL A 151 -4.29 -16.81 -0.34
N TYR A 152 -5.18 -16.94 0.65
CA TYR A 152 -5.86 -18.17 0.97
C TYR A 152 -6.67 -18.73 -0.23
N ASN A 153 -7.40 -17.87 -0.92
CA ASN A 153 -8.18 -18.28 -2.09
C ASN A 153 -7.31 -18.69 -3.29
N TRP A 154 -6.14 -18.06 -3.49
CA TRP A 154 -5.18 -18.53 -4.50
C TRP A 154 -4.65 -19.93 -4.16
N ILE A 155 -4.26 -20.16 -2.90
CA ILE A 155 -3.80 -21.50 -2.44
C ILE A 155 -4.91 -22.53 -2.61
N LEU A 156 -6.18 -22.21 -2.25
CA LEU A 156 -7.30 -23.12 -2.43
C LEU A 156 -7.69 -23.35 -3.89
N THR A 157 -7.37 -22.39 -4.78
CA THR A 157 -7.52 -22.60 -6.22
C THR A 157 -6.49 -23.60 -6.73
N LEU A 158 -5.27 -23.53 -6.24
CA LEU A 158 -4.20 -24.50 -6.55
C LEU A 158 -4.49 -25.89 -5.94
N TRP A 159 -5.08 -25.92 -4.75
CA TRP A 159 -5.38 -27.16 -4.03
C TRP A 159 -6.29 -28.09 -4.84
N LYS A 160 -5.83 -29.32 -5.11
CA LYS A 160 -6.52 -30.30 -5.96
C LYS A 160 -6.82 -29.79 -7.39
N GLY A 161 -6.09 -28.79 -7.87
CA GLY A 161 -6.10 -28.37 -9.26
C GLY A 161 -5.21 -29.27 -10.12
N ASN A 162 -5.48 -29.33 -11.42
CA ASN A 162 -4.59 -29.95 -12.41
C ASN A 162 -3.52 -28.94 -12.81
N ILE A 163 -2.46 -28.81 -11.99
CA ILE A 163 -1.46 -27.75 -12.11
C ILE A 163 -0.53 -28.06 -13.28
N HIS A 164 -0.48 -27.17 -14.24
CA HIS A 164 0.49 -27.16 -15.33
C HIS A 164 1.59 -26.15 -15.02
N LEU A 165 2.82 -26.65 -14.76
CA LEU A 165 4.00 -25.83 -14.45
C LEU A 165 4.56 -25.16 -15.70
N THR A 166 3.74 -24.32 -16.32
CA THR A 166 4.15 -23.43 -17.40
C THR A 166 4.92 -22.23 -16.83
N ILE A 167 5.62 -21.50 -17.68
CA ILE A 167 6.36 -20.30 -17.26
C ILE A 167 5.43 -19.32 -16.51
N PRO A 168 4.23 -18.94 -17.00
CA PRO A 168 3.33 -18.07 -16.25
C PRO A 168 2.91 -18.64 -14.88
N MET A 169 2.71 -19.96 -14.76
CA MET A 169 2.39 -20.57 -13.47
C MET A 169 3.54 -20.49 -12.49
N LEU A 170 4.78 -20.67 -12.95
CA LEU A 170 5.97 -20.53 -12.09
C LEU A 170 6.10 -19.11 -11.57
N PHE A 171 5.84 -18.10 -12.39
CA PHE A 171 5.77 -16.71 -11.95
C PHE A 171 4.64 -16.47 -10.94
N CYS A 172 3.46 -17.04 -11.14
CA CYS A 172 2.37 -16.96 -10.17
C CYS A 172 2.71 -17.60 -8.81
N LEU A 173 3.39 -18.73 -8.82
CA LEU A 173 3.87 -19.37 -7.58
C LEU A 173 4.92 -18.51 -6.90
N GLY A 174 5.87 -17.96 -7.64
CA GLY A 174 6.85 -16.99 -7.15
C GLY A 174 6.17 -15.77 -6.53
N PHE A 175 5.17 -15.19 -7.22
CA PHE A 175 4.35 -14.10 -6.71
C PHE A 175 3.71 -14.44 -5.35
N ILE A 176 3.02 -15.58 -5.23
CA ILE A 176 2.34 -15.97 -3.98
C ILE A 176 3.35 -16.06 -2.84
N VAL A 177 4.49 -16.72 -3.05
CA VAL A 177 5.52 -16.90 -2.01
C VAL A 177 6.10 -15.56 -1.59
N THR A 178 6.48 -14.72 -2.55
CA THR A 178 7.08 -13.40 -2.29
C THR A 178 6.09 -12.47 -1.62
N PHE A 179 4.85 -12.42 -2.12
CA PHE A 179 3.78 -11.60 -1.57
C PHE A 179 3.38 -12.05 -0.15
N LEU A 180 3.33 -13.36 0.11
CA LEU A 180 3.05 -13.90 1.46
C LEU A 180 4.12 -13.48 2.46
N ASN A 181 5.40 -13.65 2.11
CA ASN A 181 6.50 -13.23 2.98
C ASN A 181 6.48 -11.72 3.25
N GLY A 182 6.30 -10.92 2.21
CA GLY A 182 6.16 -9.48 2.36
C GLY A 182 4.93 -9.06 3.18
N GLY A 183 3.80 -9.73 3.00
CA GLY A 183 2.59 -9.47 3.78
C GLY A 183 2.75 -9.79 5.26
N LEU A 184 3.48 -10.85 5.60
CA LEU A 184 3.80 -11.20 7.00
C LEU A 184 4.68 -10.12 7.65
N THR A 185 5.69 -9.58 6.94
CA THR A 185 6.51 -8.47 7.46
C THR A 185 5.67 -7.21 7.70
N GLY A 186 4.61 -7.00 6.92
CA GLY A 186 3.66 -5.90 7.11
C GLY A 186 2.89 -5.94 8.42
N LEU A 187 2.66 -7.12 9.01
CA LEU A 187 2.03 -7.24 10.33
C LEU A 187 2.94 -6.67 11.44
N PHE A 188 4.24 -6.83 11.32
CA PHE A 188 5.19 -6.22 12.26
C PHE A 188 5.22 -4.71 12.12
N LEU A 189 5.30 -4.18 10.90
CA LEU A 189 5.30 -2.74 10.63
C LEU A 189 3.95 -2.07 10.93
N GLY A 190 2.84 -2.81 10.85
CA GLY A 190 1.52 -2.30 11.20
C GLY A 190 1.30 -2.09 12.70
N ASN A 191 2.14 -2.67 13.54
CA ASN A 191 2.08 -2.52 15.00
C ASN A 191 3.02 -1.39 15.45
N VAL A 192 2.47 -0.34 16.07
CA VAL A 192 3.24 0.85 16.49
C VAL A 192 4.47 0.47 17.32
N ILE A 193 4.31 -0.40 18.32
CA ILE A 193 5.39 -0.74 19.26
C ILE A 193 6.53 -1.46 18.54
N VAL A 194 6.19 -2.32 17.59
CA VAL A 194 7.16 -3.10 16.82
C VAL A 194 7.78 -2.25 15.70
N ASP A 195 7.00 -1.32 15.12
CA ASP A 195 7.50 -0.46 14.06
C ASP A 195 8.54 0.56 14.55
N VAL A 196 8.40 1.09 15.75
CA VAL A 196 9.35 2.11 16.28
C VAL A 196 10.82 1.73 16.08
N PRO A 197 11.31 0.53 16.44
CA PRO A 197 12.69 0.14 16.16
C PRO A 197 12.95 -0.30 14.72
N LEU A 198 11.92 -0.58 13.91
CA LEU A 198 12.05 -1.06 12.53
C LEU A 198 11.87 0.08 11.51
N SER A 199 11.24 1.18 11.90
CA SER A 199 11.03 2.35 11.05
C SER A 199 12.36 2.88 10.53
N ASP A 200 12.39 3.31 9.27
CA ASP A 200 13.58 3.83 8.58
C ASP A 200 14.76 2.83 8.48
N THR A 201 14.51 1.55 8.68
CA THR A 201 15.50 0.48 8.49
C THR A 201 15.30 -0.29 7.18
N TYR A 202 16.26 -1.14 6.82
CA TYR A 202 16.14 -2.05 5.69
C TYR A 202 15.01 -3.09 5.84
N PHE A 203 14.43 -3.25 7.03
CA PHE A 203 13.25 -4.09 7.21
C PHE A 203 12.03 -3.52 6.44
N VAL A 204 11.85 -2.19 6.49
CA VAL A 204 10.81 -1.49 5.70
C VAL A 204 11.08 -1.64 4.21
N VAL A 205 12.35 -1.49 3.80
CA VAL A 205 12.79 -1.66 2.41
C VAL A 205 12.48 -3.07 1.92
N ALA A 206 12.81 -4.10 2.71
CA ALA A 206 12.52 -5.49 2.38
C ALA A 206 11.00 -5.72 2.25
N HIS A 207 10.20 -5.17 3.16
CA HIS A 207 8.75 -5.28 3.12
C HIS A 207 8.18 -4.80 1.78
N PHE A 208 8.39 -3.53 1.43
CA PHE A 208 7.76 -2.98 0.22
C PHE A 208 8.34 -3.57 -1.06
N HIS A 209 9.61 -3.99 -1.07
CA HIS A 209 10.16 -4.69 -2.23
C HIS A 209 9.50 -6.05 -2.45
N MET A 210 9.20 -6.80 -1.38
CA MET A 210 8.50 -8.08 -1.52
C MET A 210 7.05 -7.92 -1.94
N VAL A 211 6.31 -6.91 -1.42
CA VAL A 211 4.88 -6.75 -1.75
C VAL A 211 4.64 -5.99 -3.04
N MET A 212 5.45 -4.97 -3.35
CA MET A 212 5.23 -4.05 -4.45
C MET A 212 6.35 -4.09 -5.49
N GLY A 213 7.61 -4.23 -5.09
CA GLY A 213 8.75 -4.18 -6.01
C GLY A 213 8.90 -5.46 -6.83
N ILE A 214 8.97 -6.63 -6.17
CA ILE A 214 9.25 -7.92 -6.83
C ILE A 214 7.95 -8.64 -7.20
N ALA A 215 7.01 -8.77 -6.25
CA ALA A 215 5.80 -9.56 -6.51
C ALA A 215 5.00 -9.09 -7.74
N PRO A 216 4.68 -7.80 -7.96
CA PRO A 216 3.97 -7.37 -9.15
C PRO A 216 4.77 -7.46 -10.46
N VAL A 217 6.09 -7.63 -10.38
CA VAL A 217 6.95 -7.81 -11.58
C VAL A 217 7.00 -9.27 -12.00
N LEU A 218 6.77 -10.21 -11.06
CA LEU A 218 6.68 -11.64 -11.36
C LEU A 218 5.36 -12.00 -12.05
#